data_b462bc45bc48c499c2e948efb5ef9d06
#
_entry.id   b462bc45bc48c499c2e948efb5ef9d06
#
_cell.length_a   1.000
_cell.length_b   1.000
_cell.length_c   1.000
_cell.angle_alpha   90.00
_cell.angle_beta   90.00
_cell.angle_gamma   90.00
#
_symmetry.space_group_name_H-M   'P 1'
#
loop_
_entity.id
_entity.type
_entity.pdbx_description
1 polymer ?
#
loop_
_entity_poly.entity_id
_entity_poly.type
_entity_poly.pdbx_seq_one_letter_code
_entity_poly.pdbx_strand_id
1 'polypeptide(L)'
;MEEPPGAHTRRNVMRLQREALEMNEKDSQRNYNYDGNCLEEKVVGLLAEKHLTVTTAESCTGGLIAGTLVNVAGASDVLNEGYVTYSNEAKERLVGVRHETLERYGAVSEQTAREMAEGAAKAAGADAALSSTGIAGPGGGTAEKPVGLVYIGCYLNGRTTVEECHFAGNRMENRMHTVERALAMLQEALEQETI
;
A
#
# COMPACT_ATOMS: atom_id res chain seq x y z
N MET A 1 -55.33 -10.72 -17.54
CA MET A 1 -54.68 -11.30 -16.36
C MET A 1 -53.48 -10.39 -16.03
N GLU A 2 -53.66 -9.54 -15.04
CA GLU A 2 -52.57 -8.64 -14.59
C GLU A 2 -51.58 -9.41 -13.72
N GLU A 3 -50.30 -9.22 -13.95
CA GLU A 3 -49.25 -9.81 -13.09
C GLU A 3 -49.40 -9.30 -11.65
N PRO A 4 -49.15 -10.14 -10.63
CA PRO A 4 -49.31 -9.74 -9.24
C PRO A 4 -48.26 -8.67 -8.87
N PRO A 5 -48.64 -7.65 -8.08
CA PRO A 5 -47.74 -6.58 -7.65
C PRO A 5 -46.54 -7.17 -6.86
N GLY A 6 -45.33 -6.99 -7.35
CA GLY A 6 -44.09 -7.50 -6.76
C GLY A 6 -43.28 -8.45 -7.67
N ALA A 7 -43.81 -8.92 -8.77
CA ALA A 7 -43.12 -9.83 -9.71
C ALA A 7 -41.91 -9.11 -10.38
N HIS A 8 -42.04 -7.82 -10.68
CA HIS A 8 -40.96 -7.00 -11.25
C HIS A 8 -39.81 -6.79 -10.26
N THR A 9 -40.10 -6.62 -8.98
CA THR A 9 -39.09 -6.40 -7.93
C THR A 9 -38.28 -7.67 -7.68
N ARG A 10 -38.92 -8.84 -7.64
CA ARG A 10 -38.26 -10.14 -7.47
C ARG A 10 -37.36 -10.49 -8.66
N ARG A 11 -37.79 -10.23 -9.88
CA ARG A 11 -36.95 -10.45 -11.09
C ARG A 11 -35.73 -9.54 -11.13
N ASN A 12 -35.86 -8.29 -10.73
CA ASN A 12 -34.73 -7.36 -10.64
C ASN A 12 -33.74 -7.76 -9.54
N VAL A 13 -34.20 -8.18 -8.38
CA VAL A 13 -33.34 -8.66 -7.30
C VAL A 13 -32.60 -9.93 -7.72
N MET A 14 -33.24 -10.89 -8.34
CA MET A 14 -32.60 -12.11 -8.86
C MET A 14 -31.56 -11.80 -9.97
N ARG A 15 -31.85 -10.82 -10.84
CA ARG A 15 -30.91 -10.39 -11.87
C ARG A 15 -29.66 -9.75 -11.25
N LEU A 16 -29.84 -8.84 -10.30
CA LEU A 16 -28.72 -8.18 -9.59
C LEU A 16 -27.88 -9.17 -8.78
N GLN A 17 -28.54 -10.18 -8.16
CA GLN A 17 -27.82 -11.25 -7.47
C GLN A 17 -27.03 -12.14 -8.43
N ARG A 18 -27.56 -12.40 -9.62
CA ARG A 18 -26.86 -13.19 -10.65
C ARG A 18 -25.69 -12.42 -11.25
N GLU A 19 -25.88 -11.13 -11.54
CA GLU A 19 -24.81 -10.23 -12.01
C GLU A 19 -23.70 -10.09 -10.93
N ALA A 20 -24.07 -10.01 -9.65
CA ALA A 20 -23.11 -9.98 -8.54
C ALA A 20 -22.36 -11.31 -8.38
N LEU A 21 -23.03 -12.46 -8.60
CA LEU A 21 -22.39 -13.78 -8.58
C LEU A 21 -21.43 -13.96 -9.77
N GLU A 22 -21.84 -13.53 -10.97
CA GLU A 22 -21.00 -13.59 -12.18
C GLU A 22 -19.80 -12.63 -12.09
N MET A 23 -19.95 -11.48 -11.44
CA MET A 23 -18.82 -10.59 -11.11
C MET A 23 -17.88 -11.24 -10.08
N ASN A 24 -18.43 -11.87 -9.05
CA ASN A 24 -17.63 -12.54 -8.01
C ASN A 24 -16.91 -13.78 -8.56
N GLU A 25 -17.49 -14.50 -9.51
CA GLU A 25 -16.81 -15.60 -10.21
C GLU A 25 -15.69 -15.11 -11.15
N LYS A 26 -15.86 -13.95 -11.81
CA LYS A 26 -14.79 -13.34 -12.61
C LYS A 26 -13.66 -12.75 -11.76
N ASP A 27 -13.96 -12.22 -10.56
CA ASP A 27 -12.97 -11.74 -9.62
C ASP A 27 -12.28 -12.88 -8.86
N SER A 28 -12.98 -14.00 -8.59
CA SER A 28 -12.36 -15.20 -8.01
C SER A 28 -11.54 -16.00 -9.03
N GLN A 29 -11.69 -15.73 -10.34
CA GLN A 29 -10.80 -16.23 -11.41
C GLN A 29 -9.61 -15.32 -11.69
N ARG A 30 -9.39 -14.24 -10.93
CA ARG A 30 -8.03 -13.74 -10.75
C ARG A 30 -7.27 -14.83 -9.99
N ASN A 31 -6.85 -15.84 -10.75
CA ASN A 31 -5.85 -16.79 -10.29
C ASN A 31 -4.65 -15.95 -9.89
N TYR A 32 -4.47 -15.73 -8.58
CA TYR A 32 -3.17 -15.44 -8.02
C TYR A 32 -2.34 -16.71 -8.25
N ASN A 33 -1.95 -16.95 -9.49
CA ASN A 33 -0.92 -17.92 -9.82
C ASN A 33 0.38 -17.32 -9.30
N TYR A 34 0.69 -17.58 -8.04
CA TYR A 34 2.00 -17.36 -7.47
C TYR A 34 2.93 -18.36 -8.16
N ASP A 35 3.50 -17.94 -9.29
CA ASP A 35 4.41 -18.72 -10.13
C ASP A 35 5.89 -18.33 -9.91
N GLY A 36 6.18 -17.58 -8.84
CA GLY A 36 7.51 -17.07 -8.53
C GLY A 36 7.90 -15.83 -9.35
N ASN A 37 6.98 -15.25 -10.10
CA ASN A 37 7.23 -14.14 -11.01
C ASN A 37 6.62 -12.81 -10.58
N CYS A 38 5.67 -12.79 -9.64
CA CYS A 38 5.09 -11.54 -9.20
C CYS A 38 6.06 -10.76 -8.29
N LEU A 39 5.86 -9.46 -8.22
CA LEU A 39 6.77 -8.54 -7.55
C LEU A 39 6.89 -8.83 -6.04
N GLU A 40 5.77 -9.09 -5.37
CA GLU A 40 5.71 -9.43 -3.95
C GLU A 40 6.45 -10.74 -3.63
N GLU A 41 6.39 -11.76 -4.50
CA GLU A 41 7.13 -13.01 -4.30
C GLU A 41 8.64 -12.78 -4.41
N LYS A 42 9.09 -11.96 -5.35
CA LYS A 42 10.50 -11.58 -5.49
C LYS A 42 11.00 -10.84 -4.26
N VAL A 43 10.22 -9.86 -3.78
CA VAL A 43 10.58 -9.08 -2.59
C VAL A 43 10.66 -9.96 -1.34
N VAL A 44 9.65 -10.79 -1.08
CA VAL A 44 9.65 -11.71 0.06
C VAL A 44 10.79 -12.73 -0.06
N GLY A 45 11.03 -13.27 -1.27
CA GLY A 45 12.14 -14.20 -1.52
C GLY A 45 13.51 -13.57 -1.24
N LEU A 46 13.76 -12.34 -1.73
CA LEU A 46 15.01 -11.61 -1.49
C LEU A 46 15.22 -11.28 -0.01
N LEU A 47 14.17 -10.88 0.70
CA LEU A 47 14.22 -10.62 2.15
C LEU A 47 14.57 -11.91 2.91
N ALA A 48 13.91 -13.02 2.59
CA ALA A 48 14.17 -14.30 3.23
C ALA A 48 15.59 -14.82 2.95
N GLU A 49 16.07 -14.72 1.70
CA GLU A 49 17.43 -15.11 1.31
C GLU A 49 18.49 -14.31 2.05
N LYS A 50 18.26 -13.00 2.23
CA LYS A 50 19.18 -12.10 2.94
C LYS A 50 18.98 -12.10 4.47
N HIS A 51 18.02 -12.86 5.00
CA HIS A 51 17.64 -12.87 6.42
C HIS A 51 17.25 -11.48 6.95
N LEU A 52 16.58 -10.68 6.13
CA LEU A 52 16.11 -9.35 6.46
C LEU A 52 14.60 -9.33 6.74
N THR A 53 14.20 -8.44 7.62
CA THR A 53 12.80 -8.19 7.95
C THR A 53 12.31 -6.86 7.37
N VAL A 54 11.01 -6.78 7.09
CA VAL A 54 10.37 -5.58 6.56
C VAL A 54 9.15 -5.17 7.38
N THR A 55 8.88 -3.88 7.43
CA THR A 55 7.64 -3.31 7.97
C THR A 55 7.06 -2.25 7.03
N THR A 56 5.86 -1.76 7.32
CA THR A 56 5.20 -0.73 6.52
C THR A 56 4.62 0.39 7.38
N ALA A 57 4.65 1.64 6.88
CA ALA A 57 3.91 2.76 7.44
C ALA A 57 3.02 3.39 6.36
N GLU A 58 1.75 3.07 6.40
CA GLU A 58 0.82 3.33 5.31
C GLU A 58 -0.22 4.40 5.65
N SER A 59 -0.31 5.44 4.81
CA SER A 59 -1.37 6.43 4.87
C SER A 59 -2.36 6.22 3.73
N CYS A 60 -2.06 6.67 2.52
CA CYS A 60 -3.00 6.60 1.39
C CYS A 60 -3.29 5.17 0.90
N THR A 61 -2.39 4.23 1.09
CA THR A 61 -2.58 2.80 0.74
C THR A 61 -3.39 2.05 1.80
N GLY A 62 -3.30 2.46 3.08
CA GLY A 62 -4.18 1.96 4.15
C GLY A 62 -4.06 0.46 4.42
N GLY A 63 -2.84 -0.09 4.39
CA GLY A 63 -2.55 -1.49 4.64
C GLY A 63 -2.41 -2.35 3.37
N LEU A 64 -2.50 -1.77 2.17
CA LEU A 64 -2.39 -2.54 0.92
C LEU A 64 -0.97 -3.03 0.65
N ILE A 65 0.08 -2.30 1.05
CA ILE A 65 1.47 -2.74 0.87
C ILE A 65 1.70 -3.99 1.72
N ALA A 66 1.39 -3.90 3.02
CA ALA A 66 1.47 -5.05 3.92
C ALA A 66 0.58 -6.20 3.45
N GLY A 67 -0.67 -5.91 3.06
CA GLY A 67 -1.62 -6.90 2.54
C GLY A 67 -1.11 -7.62 1.29
N THR A 68 -0.41 -6.93 0.39
CA THR A 68 0.20 -7.54 -0.80
C THR A 68 1.33 -8.48 -0.42
N LEU A 69 2.22 -8.08 0.49
CA LEU A 69 3.28 -8.96 1.00
C LEU A 69 2.73 -10.22 1.69
N VAL A 70 1.66 -10.06 2.48
CA VAL A 70 1.02 -11.19 3.21
C VAL A 70 0.39 -12.23 2.28
N ASN A 71 0.11 -11.89 1.01
CA ASN A 71 -0.37 -12.88 0.04
C ASN A 71 0.69 -13.96 -0.28
N VAL A 72 1.97 -13.70 -0.01
CA VAL A 72 3.06 -14.65 -0.31
C VAL A 72 3.20 -15.67 0.81
N ALA A 73 3.28 -16.95 0.49
CA ALA A 73 3.56 -17.99 1.45
C ALA A 73 4.95 -17.78 2.09
N GLY A 74 5.04 -17.85 3.42
CA GLY A 74 6.28 -17.55 4.15
C GLY A 74 6.49 -16.06 4.47
N ALA A 75 5.56 -15.17 4.11
CA ALA A 75 5.66 -13.75 4.45
C ALA A 75 5.82 -13.50 5.96
N SER A 76 5.33 -14.40 6.83
CA SER A 76 5.50 -14.32 8.29
C SER A 76 6.95 -14.39 8.76
N ASP A 77 7.86 -14.88 7.94
CA ASP A 77 9.27 -14.97 8.28
C ASP A 77 10.00 -13.62 8.09
N VAL A 78 9.40 -12.72 7.29
CA VAL A 78 10.00 -11.42 6.93
C VAL A 78 9.16 -10.22 7.37
N LEU A 79 7.84 -10.34 7.52
CA LEU A 79 6.91 -9.28 7.91
C LEU A 79 6.24 -9.61 9.23
N ASN A 80 6.64 -8.95 10.32
CA ASN A 80 6.08 -9.17 11.64
C ASN A 80 4.93 -8.22 11.98
N GLU A 81 5.01 -6.98 11.55
CA GLU A 81 4.02 -5.93 11.82
C GLU A 81 4.01 -4.85 10.74
N GLY A 82 2.93 -4.10 10.67
CA GLY A 82 2.78 -2.94 9.80
C GLY A 82 1.83 -1.91 10.41
N TYR A 83 2.03 -0.64 10.06
CA TYR A 83 1.32 0.49 10.65
C TYR A 83 0.41 1.17 9.64
N VAL A 84 -0.87 1.29 9.95
CA VAL A 84 -1.78 2.17 9.22
C VAL A 84 -1.80 3.52 9.93
N THR A 85 -1.02 4.47 9.41
CA THR A 85 -0.83 5.82 9.98
C THR A 85 -1.66 6.85 9.24
N TYR A 86 -2.99 6.69 9.27
CA TYR A 86 -3.89 7.45 8.40
C TYR A 86 -4.03 8.93 8.82
N SER A 87 -4.00 9.23 10.12
CA SER A 87 -4.01 10.59 10.65
C SER A 87 -2.61 11.10 10.98
N ASN A 88 -2.46 12.40 11.22
CA ASN A 88 -1.20 13.01 11.66
C ASN A 88 -0.81 12.50 13.05
N GLU A 89 -1.77 12.39 13.97
CA GLU A 89 -1.58 11.88 15.33
C GLU A 89 -1.09 10.40 15.30
N ALA A 90 -1.59 9.61 14.34
CA ALA A 90 -1.11 8.24 14.17
C ALA A 90 0.33 8.20 13.65
N LYS A 91 0.71 9.11 12.73
CA LYS A 91 2.10 9.24 12.25
C LYS A 91 3.05 9.60 13.39
N GLU A 92 2.67 10.56 14.22
CA GLU A 92 3.47 10.96 15.39
C GLU A 92 3.58 9.82 16.41
N ARG A 93 2.44 9.27 16.82
CA ARG A 93 2.37 8.30 17.91
C ARG A 93 2.95 6.94 17.58
N LEU A 94 2.71 6.41 16.35
CA LEU A 94 3.06 5.05 16.01
C LEU A 94 4.48 4.93 15.42
N VAL A 95 4.86 5.90 14.60
CA VAL A 95 6.14 5.84 13.88
C VAL A 95 7.01 7.08 14.11
N GLY A 96 6.64 7.93 15.06
CA GLY A 96 7.49 9.02 15.54
C GLY A 96 7.78 10.13 14.54
N VAL A 97 6.89 10.36 13.56
CA VAL A 97 6.98 11.55 12.69
C VAL A 97 6.91 12.80 13.57
N ARG A 98 7.82 13.74 13.36
CA ARG A 98 7.89 14.94 14.19
C ARG A 98 6.74 15.88 13.89
N HIS A 99 6.20 16.48 14.94
CA HIS A 99 5.13 17.47 14.82
C HIS A 99 5.52 18.65 13.91
N GLU A 100 6.73 19.17 14.08
CA GLU A 100 7.27 20.27 13.28
C GLU A 100 7.38 19.91 11.79
N THR A 101 7.64 18.64 11.46
CA THR A 101 7.68 18.17 10.07
C THR A 101 6.28 18.22 9.46
N LEU A 102 5.27 17.78 10.20
CA LEU A 102 3.87 17.83 9.76
C LEU A 102 3.36 19.26 9.62
N GLU A 103 3.69 20.15 10.56
CA GLU A 103 3.30 21.57 10.49
C GLU A 103 3.97 22.28 9.30
N ARG A 104 5.26 22.06 9.09
CA ARG A 104 6.06 22.79 8.11
C ARG A 104 5.85 22.29 6.67
N TYR A 105 5.78 20.98 6.47
CA TYR A 105 5.75 20.36 5.14
C TYR A 105 4.41 19.66 4.83
N GLY A 106 3.60 19.41 5.85
CA GLY A 106 2.35 18.68 5.76
C GLY A 106 2.53 17.17 5.67
N ALA A 107 1.43 16.44 5.79
CA ALA A 107 1.41 14.99 5.76
C ALA A 107 1.89 14.43 4.39
N VAL A 108 1.61 15.12 3.29
CA VAL A 108 2.00 14.73 1.93
C VAL A 108 3.27 15.50 1.55
N SER A 109 4.42 14.92 1.88
CA SER A 109 5.74 15.50 1.62
C SER A 109 6.83 14.44 1.69
N GLU A 110 7.97 14.73 1.06
CA GLU A 110 9.18 13.89 1.13
C GLU A 110 9.62 13.67 2.57
N GLN A 111 9.66 14.75 3.37
CA GLN A 111 10.10 14.71 4.75
C GLN A 111 9.23 13.77 5.60
N THR A 112 7.91 13.85 5.43
CA THR A 112 6.98 12.98 6.15
C THR A 112 7.13 11.52 5.71
N ALA A 113 7.25 11.24 4.42
CA ALA A 113 7.45 9.87 3.92
C ALA A 113 8.76 9.28 4.46
N ARG A 114 9.85 10.06 4.49
CA ARG A 114 11.14 9.67 5.06
C ARG A 114 11.02 9.30 6.52
N GLU A 115 10.47 10.21 7.33
CA GLU A 115 10.31 9.98 8.77
C GLU A 115 9.36 8.82 9.07
N MET A 116 8.33 8.60 8.23
CA MET A 116 7.45 7.43 8.36
C MET A 116 8.20 6.12 8.14
N ALA A 117 9.06 6.03 7.10
CA ALA A 117 9.82 4.82 6.82
C ALA A 117 10.87 4.53 7.91
N GLU A 118 11.67 5.53 8.26
CA GLU A 118 12.69 5.43 9.31
C GLU A 118 12.07 5.09 10.67
N GLY A 119 10.98 5.77 11.01
CA GLY A 119 10.28 5.57 12.26
C GLY A 119 9.60 4.19 12.35
N ALA A 120 9.04 3.69 11.26
CA ALA A 120 8.47 2.34 11.21
C ALA A 120 9.55 1.28 11.39
N ALA A 121 10.67 1.37 10.66
CA ALA A 121 11.81 0.46 10.82
C ALA A 121 12.29 0.41 12.28
N LYS A 122 12.43 1.59 12.90
CA LYS A 122 12.83 1.69 14.31
C LYS A 122 11.79 1.10 15.27
N ALA A 123 10.51 1.38 15.06
CA ALA A 123 9.42 0.91 15.92
C ALA A 123 9.27 -0.62 15.88
N ALA A 124 9.37 -1.21 14.68
CA ALA A 124 9.29 -2.65 14.46
C ALA A 124 10.62 -3.39 14.73
N GLY A 125 11.75 -2.69 14.84
CA GLY A 125 13.08 -3.30 14.84
C GLY A 125 13.38 -4.03 13.53
N ALA A 126 12.85 -3.51 12.40
CA ALA A 126 12.99 -4.13 11.09
C ALA A 126 14.17 -3.54 10.30
N ASP A 127 14.77 -4.37 9.44
CA ASP A 127 15.90 -4.01 8.58
C ASP A 127 15.46 -3.13 7.41
N ALA A 128 14.23 -3.32 6.93
CA ALA A 128 13.62 -2.55 5.86
C ALA A 128 12.26 -1.99 6.27
N ALA A 129 11.87 -0.87 5.66
CA ALA A 129 10.52 -0.32 5.82
C ALA A 129 10.07 0.39 4.54
N LEU A 130 8.80 0.24 4.23
CA LEU A 130 8.13 0.99 3.18
C LEU A 130 7.13 1.98 3.78
N SER A 131 7.11 3.20 3.29
CA SER A 131 6.10 4.17 3.67
C SER A 131 5.35 4.72 2.46
N SER A 132 4.11 5.15 2.68
CA SER A 132 3.30 5.82 1.67
C SER A 132 2.48 6.95 2.28
N THR A 133 2.59 8.14 1.70
CA THR A 133 1.73 9.27 2.04
C THR A 133 1.38 10.06 0.78
N GLY A 134 0.10 10.41 0.59
CA GLY A 134 -0.32 11.02 -0.66
C GLY A 134 -1.82 11.28 -0.77
N ILE A 135 -2.23 11.81 -1.91
CA ILE A 135 -3.60 12.18 -2.24
C ILE A 135 -4.14 11.21 -3.29
N ALA A 136 -4.76 10.12 -2.84
CA ALA A 136 -5.29 9.10 -3.74
C ALA A 136 -6.52 9.57 -4.56
N GLY A 137 -7.20 10.64 -4.12
CA GLY A 137 -8.40 11.18 -4.80
C GLY A 137 -9.71 10.52 -4.34
N PRO A 138 -10.88 10.87 -4.97
CA PRO A 138 -11.01 11.88 -6.00
C PRO A 138 -10.88 13.33 -5.51
N GLY A 139 -11.02 13.58 -4.20
CA GLY A 139 -10.88 14.88 -3.55
C GLY A 139 -9.56 15.03 -2.81
N GLY A 140 -9.39 16.21 -2.17
CA GLY A 140 -8.24 16.51 -1.29
C GLY A 140 -7.02 17.08 -2.01
N GLY A 141 -7.05 17.20 -3.34
CA GLY A 141 -5.97 17.84 -4.10
C GLY A 141 -6.06 19.37 -4.10
N THR A 142 -4.90 20.02 -4.21
CA THR A 142 -4.72 21.45 -4.47
C THR A 142 -3.90 21.65 -5.73
N ALA A 143 -3.68 22.89 -6.15
CA ALA A 143 -2.81 23.19 -7.29
C ALA A 143 -1.35 22.76 -7.02
N GLU A 144 -0.89 22.92 -5.77
CA GLU A 144 0.46 22.56 -5.35
C GLU A 144 0.61 21.06 -5.05
N LYS A 145 -0.48 20.43 -4.58
CA LYS A 145 -0.52 19.00 -4.23
C LYS A 145 -1.73 18.36 -4.90
N PRO A 146 -1.62 17.99 -6.19
CA PRO A 146 -2.75 17.45 -6.95
C PRO A 146 -3.12 16.03 -6.51
N VAL A 147 -4.32 15.59 -6.90
CA VAL A 147 -4.71 14.18 -6.81
C VAL A 147 -3.73 13.32 -7.61
N GLY A 148 -3.31 12.22 -7.03
CA GLY A 148 -2.30 11.32 -7.58
C GLY A 148 -0.87 11.62 -7.10
N LEU A 149 -0.63 12.75 -6.43
CA LEU A 149 0.66 13.00 -5.78
C LEU A 149 0.83 12.07 -4.58
N VAL A 150 1.88 11.26 -4.60
CA VAL A 150 2.25 10.32 -3.54
C VAL A 150 3.76 10.37 -3.32
N TYR A 151 4.18 10.43 -2.08
CA TYR A 151 5.56 10.19 -1.67
C TYR A 151 5.68 8.79 -1.10
N ILE A 152 6.65 8.03 -1.61
CA ILE A 152 6.96 6.67 -1.19
C ILE A 152 8.36 6.66 -0.57
N GLY A 153 8.47 6.26 0.69
CA GLY A 153 9.75 6.07 1.37
C GLY A 153 10.14 4.59 1.38
N CYS A 154 11.40 4.31 1.10
CA CYS A 154 12.02 3.00 1.24
C CYS A 154 13.27 3.13 2.11
N TYR A 155 13.21 2.54 3.29
CA TYR A 155 14.35 2.41 4.21
C TYR A 155 14.93 1.00 4.08
N LEU A 156 16.24 0.89 4.06
CA LEU A 156 16.97 -0.37 4.11
C LEU A 156 18.31 -0.14 4.83
N ASN A 157 18.54 -0.83 5.95
CA ASN A 157 19.81 -0.85 6.68
C ASN A 157 20.43 0.52 6.91
N GLY A 158 19.64 1.50 7.38
CA GLY A 158 20.11 2.87 7.67
C GLY A 158 20.10 3.84 6.50
N ARG A 159 19.72 3.42 5.29
CA ARG A 159 19.57 4.29 4.11
C ARG A 159 18.09 4.48 3.80
N THR A 160 17.69 5.71 3.56
CA THR A 160 16.31 6.03 3.15
C THR A 160 16.31 6.76 1.83
N THR A 161 15.62 6.19 0.85
CA THR A 161 15.26 6.86 -0.39
C THR A 161 13.79 7.26 -0.35
N VAL A 162 13.45 8.38 -0.98
CA VAL A 162 12.07 8.80 -1.14
C VAL A 162 11.84 9.15 -2.59
N GLU A 163 10.73 8.70 -3.14
CA GLU A 163 10.31 9.02 -4.50
C GLU A 163 9.00 9.81 -4.47
N GLU A 164 8.96 10.87 -5.27
CA GLU A 164 7.75 11.64 -5.57
C GLU A 164 7.09 11.05 -6.81
N CYS A 165 5.86 10.55 -6.68
CA CYS A 165 5.08 9.94 -7.73
C CYS A 165 3.87 10.78 -8.10
N HIS A 166 3.54 10.83 -9.39
CA HIS A 166 2.34 11.49 -9.92
C HIS A 166 1.51 10.48 -10.71
N PHE A 167 0.51 9.90 -10.06
CA PHE A 167 -0.39 8.94 -10.70
C PHE A 167 -1.63 9.62 -11.27
N ALA A 168 -2.09 9.16 -12.43
CA ALA A 168 -3.22 9.76 -13.15
C ALA A 168 -4.51 8.90 -13.09
N GLY A 169 -4.57 7.93 -12.19
CA GLY A 169 -5.69 6.99 -12.05
C GLY A 169 -6.80 7.48 -11.12
N ASN A 170 -7.84 6.68 -11.01
CA ASN A 170 -8.83 6.82 -9.94
C ASN A 170 -8.22 6.44 -8.57
N ARG A 171 -9.00 6.62 -7.49
CA ARG A 171 -8.53 6.36 -6.12
C ARG A 171 -7.92 4.96 -5.93
N MET A 172 -8.54 3.92 -6.48
CA MET A 172 -8.05 2.55 -6.33
C MET A 172 -6.78 2.34 -7.17
N GLU A 173 -6.78 2.81 -8.41
CA GLU A 173 -5.61 2.73 -9.30
C GLU A 173 -4.40 3.45 -8.71
N ASN A 174 -4.57 4.68 -8.19
CA ASN A 174 -3.48 5.43 -7.54
C ASN A 174 -2.90 4.68 -6.34
N ARG A 175 -3.76 4.02 -5.54
CA ARG A 175 -3.32 3.19 -4.41
C ARG A 175 -2.57 1.94 -4.87
N MET A 176 -3.05 1.27 -5.91
CA MET A 176 -2.38 0.07 -6.47
C MET A 176 -1.04 0.42 -7.11
N HIS A 177 -0.96 1.49 -7.90
CA HIS A 177 0.32 1.98 -8.45
C HIS A 177 1.31 2.35 -7.32
N THR A 178 0.81 2.89 -6.21
CA THR A 178 1.66 3.15 -5.03
C THR A 178 2.23 1.85 -4.45
N VAL A 179 1.42 0.81 -4.34
CA VAL A 179 1.87 -0.51 -3.86
C VAL A 179 2.94 -1.09 -4.79
N GLU A 180 2.66 -1.12 -6.09
CA GLU A 180 3.60 -1.64 -7.09
C GLU A 180 4.94 -0.89 -7.04
N ARG A 181 4.89 0.47 -7.01
CA ARG A 181 6.13 1.26 -6.97
C ARG A 181 6.90 1.08 -5.65
N ALA A 182 6.20 1.00 -4.52
CA ALA A 182 6.83 0.76 -3.23
C ALA A 182 7.58 -0.58 -3.18
N LEU A 183 6.97 -1.65 -3.67
CA LEU A 183 7.60 -2.97 -3.76
C LEU A 183 8.77 -2.98 -4.74
N ALA A 184 8.64 -2.28 -5.89
CA ALA A 184 9.73 -2.15 -6.85
C ALA A 184 10.93 -1.40 -6.25
N MET A 185 10.72 -0.31 -5.50
CA MET A 185 11.80 0.40 -4.79
C MET A 185 12.53 -0.50 -3.80
N LEU A 186 11.80 -1.35 -3.07
CA LEU A 186 12.43 -2.29 -2.13
C LEU A 186 13.19 -3.39 -2.86
N GLN A 187 12.65 -3.95 -3.95
CA GLN A 187 13.37 -4.91 -4.79
C GLN A 187 14.69 -4.30 -5.30
N GLU A 188 14.62 -3.11 -5.90
CA GLU A 188 15.79 -2.38 -6.42
C GLU A 188 16.86 -2.16 -5.33
N ALA A 189 16.42 -1.77 -4.12
CA ALA A 189 17.32 -1.58 -2.99
C ALA A 189 17.99 -2.89 -2.53
N LEU A 190 17.21 -3.98 -2.43
CA LEU A 190 17.70 -5.30 -2.04
C LEU A 190 18.68 -5.88 -3.05
N GLU A 191 18.45 -5.68 -4.36
CA GLU A 191 19.35 -6.15 -5.44
C GLU A 191 20.69 -5.38 -5.46
N GLN A 192 20.68 -4.10 -5.07
CA GLN A 192 21.88 -3.27 -5.00
C GLN A 192 22.71 -3.50 -3.73
N GLU A 193 22.10 -4.08 -2.70
CA GLU A 193 22.79 -4.36 -1.45
C GLU A 193 23.71 -5.57 -1.61
N THR A 194 24.99 -5.30 -1.79
CA THR A 194 26.03 -6.34 -1.80
C THR A 194 26.24 -6.82 -0.36
N ILE A 195 26.13 -8.12 -0.15
CA ILE A 195 26.42 -8.81 1.12
C ILE A 195 27.89 -8.65 1.49
#